data_f1e6d392b565328c9a0bd44d93ec6399
#
_entry.id   f1e6d392b565328c9a0bd44d93ec6399
#
_cell.length_a   1.000
_cell.length_b   1.000
_cell.length_c   1.000
_cell.angle_alpha   90.00
_cell.angle_beta   90.00
_cell.angle_gamma   90.00
#
_symmetry.space_group_name_H-M   'P 1'
#
loop_
_entity.id
_entity.type
_entity.pdbx_description
1 polymer ?
#
loop_
_entity_poly.entity_id
_entity_poly.type
_entity_poly.pdbx_seq_one_letter_code
_entity_poly.pdbx_strand_id
1 'polypeptide(L)'
;MVNYGLLAEDQEVSCVELSGPEAIAQEVLGFAGVTTEGTVAYGDQGVCRVNGLPSPSDPFVVEGEEPHLETCEDMPPAFAYWALWVKDDDDASWSYAEEGVATLSLTAGMSVGLAFSTGGETPVPSDP
;
A
#
# COMPACT_ATOMS: atom_id res chain seq x y z
N MET A 1 5.11 -5.76 -3.76
CA MET A 1 3.87 -6.03 -4.54
C MET A 1 2.87 -4.89 -4.38
N VAL A 2 2.40 -4.34 -5.48
CA VAL A 2 1.37 -3.30 -5.45
C VAL A 2 0.20 -3.76 -6.30
N ASN A 3 -0.99 -3.78 -5.70
CA ASN A 3 -2.25 -4.10 -6.37
C ASN A 3 -3.15 -2.86 -6.31
N TYR A 4 -3.36 -2.23 -7.45
CA TYR A 4 -4.09 -0.96 -7.53
C TYR A 4 -5.62 -1.11 -7.46
N GLY A 5 -6.15 -2.35 -7.52
CA GLY A 5 -7.59 -2.58 -7.48
C GLY A 5 -8.30 -1.86 -8.63
N LEU A 6 -9.33 -1.08 -8.30
CA LEU A 6 -10.09 -0.33 -9.30
C LEU A 6 -9.35 0.88 -9.89
N LEU A 7 -8.24 1.30 -9.28
CA LEU A 7 -7.48 2.49 -9.73
C LEU A 7 -6.66 2.23 -10.99
N ALA A 8 -6.19 1.00 -11.18
CA ALA A 8 -5.42 0.59 -12.36
C ALA A 8 -5.46 -0.92 -12.49
N GLU A 9 -5.32 -1.42 -13.72
CA GLU A 9 -5.38 -2.86 -13.99
C GLU A 9 -4.06 -3.58 -13.69
N ASP A 10 -2.95 -2.87 -13.78
CA ASP A 10 -1.62 -3.45 -13.62
C ASP A 10 -1.27 -3.68 -12.15
N GLN A 11 -0.51 -4.74 -11.93
CA GLN A 11 0.11 -5.03 -10.64
C GLN A 11 1.62 -4.89 -10.79
N GLU A 12 2.27 -4.42 -9.74
CA GLU A 12 3.72 -4.28 -9.74
C GLU A 12 4.34 -5.25 -8.74
N VAL A 13 5.36 -5.99 -9.19
CA VAL A 13 6.15 -6.90 -8.36
C VAL A 13 7.61 -6.61 -8.62
N SER A 14 8.38 -6.43 -7.55
CA SER A 14 9.82 -6.23 -7.62
C SER A 14 10.52 -6.93 -6.48
N CYS A 15 11.73 -7.40 -6.75
CA CYS A 15 12.61 -7.93 -5.72
C CYS A 15 13.67 -6.88 -5.40
N VAL A 16 13.92 -6.66 -4.12
CA VAL A 16 14.90 -5.68 -3.64
C VAL A 16 15.92 -6.39 -2.77
N GLU A 17 17.20 -6.21 -3.07
CA GLU A 17 18.27 -6.71 -2.21
C GLU A 17 18.51 -5.72 -1.07
N LEU A 18 18.56 -6.24 0.16
CA LEU A 18 18.86 -5.44 1.33
C LEU A 18 20.38 -5.31 1.48
N SER A 19 20.83 -4.10 1.78
CA SER A 19 22.25 -3.84 2.04
C SER A 19 22.67 -4.15 3.48
N GLY A 20 21.71 -4.51 4.35
CA GLY A 20 21.93 -4.81 5.75
C GLY A 20 20.94 -5.86 6.24
N PRO A 21 20.93 -6.16 7.57
CA PRO A 21 20.08 -7.21 8.12
C PRO A 21 18.59 -6.88 8.07
N GLU A 22 18.24 -5.60 8.00
CA GLU A 22 16.85 -5.16 7.93
C GLU A 22 16.74 -3.80 7.26
N ALA A 23 15.54 -3.46 6.80
CA ALA A 23 15.22 -2.15 6.24
C ALA A 23 13.76 -1.80 6.55
N ILE A 24 13.46 -0.52 6.61
CA ILE A 24 12.10 -0.06 6.81
C ILE A 24 11.31 -0.24 5.50
N ALA A 25 10.03 -0.62 5.61
CA ALA A 25 9.18 -0.88 4.45
C ALA A 25 9.17 0.29 3.45
N GLN A 26 9.11 1.52 3.93
CA GLN A 26 9.14 2.71 3.08
C GLN A 26 10.42 2.77 2.22
N GLU A 27 11.57 2.42 2.78
CA GLU A 27 12.84 2.37 2.04
C GLU A 27 12.83 1.26 0.99
N VAL A 28 12.32 0.08 1.35
CA VAL A 28 12.21 -1.06 0.42
C VAL A 28 11.32 -0.71 -0.75
N LEU A 29 10.17 -0.09 -0.50
CA LEU A 29 9.28 0.37 -1.56
C LEU A 29 9.95 1.42 -2.45
N GLY A 30 10.71 2.33 -1.86
CA GLY A 30 11.47 3.33 -2.61
C GLY A 30 12.51 2.71 -3.54
N PHE A 31 13.24 1.70 -3.08
CA PHE A 31 14.21 0.96 -3.91
C PHE A 31 13.50 0.21 -5.05
N ALA A 32 12.26 -0.22 -4.86
CA ALA A 32 11.46 -0.85 -5.90
C ALA A 32 10.82 0.15 -6.88
N GLY A 33 11.03 1.44 -6.68
CA GLY A 33 10.44 2.49 -7.52
C GLY A 33 9.01 2.84 -7.13
N VAL A 34 8.56 2.44 -5.93
CA VAL A 34 7.21 2.73 -5.45
C VAL A 34 7.25 3.94 -4.52
N THR A 35 6.51 4.99 -4.87
CA THR A 35 6.37 6.17 -4.04
C THR A 35 5.08 6.10 -3.23
N THR A 36 5.13 6.50 -1.97
CA THR A 36 3.96 6.55 -1.10
C THR A 36 3.81 7.96 -0.55
N GLU A 37 2.55 8.39 -0.39
CA GLU A 37 2.22 9.65 0.26
C GLU A 37 1.37 9.37 1.48
N GLY A 38 1.72 9.99 2.60
CA GLY A 38 0.91 9.96 3.80
C GLY A 38 -0.19 11.00 3.78
N THR A 39 -0.81 11.23 4.93
CA THR A 39 -1.84 12.26 5.10
C THR A 39 -1.25 13.49 5.77
N VAL A 40 -1.90 14.63 5.58
CA VAL A 40 -1.50 15.86 6.27
C VAL A 40 -1.68 15.70 7.78
N ALA A 41 -2.77 15.07 8.20
CA ALA A 41 -3.10 14.92 9.62
C ALA A 41 -2.20 13.89 10.34
N TYR A 42 -1.81 12.80 9.67
CA TYR A 42 -1.12 11.67 10.31
C TYR A 42 0.26 11.36 9.72
N GLY A 43 0.69 12.12 8.71
CA GLY A 43 1.99 11.89 8.07
C GLY A 43 2.11 10.49 7.49
N ASP A 44 3.28 9.88 7.63
CA ASP A 44 3.57 8.56 7.06
C ASP A 44 3.02 7.39 7.89
N GLN A 45 2.23 7.63 8.91
CA GLN A 45 1.56 6.58 9.68
C GLN A 45 0.49 5.85 8.86
N GLY A 46 -0.03 6.49 7.82
CA GLY A 46 -0.96 5.86 6.91
C GLY A 46 -0.56 6.14 5.46
N VAL A 47 -0.82 5.17 4.59
CA VAL A 47 -0.60 5.36 3.15
C VAL A 47 -1.89 5.87 2.52
N CYS A 48 -1.84 7.05 1.95
CA CYS A 48 -3.00 7.66 1.28
C CYS A 48 -2.93 7.48 -0.24
N ARG A 49 -1.72 7.56 -0.80
CA ARG A 49 -1.51 7.53 -2.25
C ARG A 49 -0.27 6.72 -2.59
N VAL A 50 -0.36 5.87 -3.60
CA VAL A 50 0.76 5.04 -4.07
C VAL A 50 0.98 5.33 -5.55
N ASN A 51 2.19 5.75 -5.90
CA ASN A 51 2.57 6.13 -7.28
C ASN A 51 1.57 7.11 -7.93
N GLY A 52 1.10 8.07 -7.14
CA GLY A 52 0.16 9.08 -7.60
C GLY A 52 -1.30 8.66 -7.64
N LEU A 53 -1.65 7.48 -7.15
CA LEU A 53 -3.02 6.97 -7.14
C LEU A 53 -3.55 6.74 -5.72
N PRO A 54 -4.79 7.12 -5.39
CA PRO A 54 -5.76 7.81 -6.26
C PRO A 54 -5.27 9.21 -6.66
N SER A 55 -5.64 9.65 -7.87
CA SER A 55 -5.23 10.97 -8.37
C SER A 55 -5.71 12.10 -7.46
N PRO A 56 -4.91 13.15 -7.25
CA PRO A 56 -5.36 14.31 -6.47
C PRO A 56 -6.36 15.20 -7.21
N SER A 57 -6.52 14.99 -8.50
CA SER A 57 -7.38 15.84 -9.35
C SER A 57 -8.53 15.10 -10.02
N ASP A 58 -8.50 13.77 -10.06
CA ASP A 58 -9.50 12.95 -10.74
C ASP A 58 -10.28 12.11 -9.73
N PRO A 59 -11.57 12.41 -9.52
CA PRO A 59 -12.38 11.58 -8.63
C PRO A 59 -12.58 10.18 -9.19
N PHE A 60 -12.79 9.23 -8.30
CA PHE A 60 -13.11 7.84 -8.68
C PHE A 60 -14.41 7.41 -8.00
N VAL A 61 -15.03 6.37 -8.55
CA VAL A 61 -16.34 5.87 -8.06
C VAL A 61 -16.17 4.46 -7.53
N VAL A 62 -16.64 4.27 -6.30
CA VAL A 62 -16.77 2.95 -5.67
C VAL A 62 -18.26 2.60 -5.71
N GLU A 63 -18.59 1.37 -6.09
CA GLU A 63 -19.99 0.92 -6.18
C GLU A 63 -20.73 1.15 -4.86
N GLY A 64 -21.87 1.83 -4.95
CA GLY A 64 -22.68 2.17 -3.79
C GLY A 64 -22.31 3.47 -3.10
N GLU A 65 -21.25 4.15 -3.56
CA GLU A 65 -20.78 5.40 -2.96
C GLU A 65 -20.80 6.53 -3.99
N GLU A 66 -20.82 7.77 -3.50
CA GLU A 66 -20.66 8.94 -4.36
C GLU A 66 -19.22 9.06 -4.86
N PRO A 67 -18.99 9.75 -5.99
CA PRO A 67 -17.62 9.99 -6.45
C PRO A 67 -16.76 10.62 -5.35
N HIS A 68 -15.55 10.09 -5.17
CA HIS A 68 -14.64 10.53 -4.13
C HIS A 68 -13.35 11.09 -4.72
N LEU A 69 -12.97 12.28 -4.27
CA LEU A 69 -11.67 12.87 -4.58
C LEU A 69 -10.78 12.76 -3.35
N GLU A 70 -9.65 12.06 -3.48
CA GLU A 70 -8.75 11.87 -2.34
C GLU A 70 -7.78 13.04 -2.24
N THR A 71 -7.92 13.84 -1.21
CA THR A 71 -7.07 15.02 -0.95
C THR A 71 -5.87 14.71 -0.06
N CYS A 72 -5.89 13.58 0.62
CA CYS A 72 -4.87 13.18 1.59
C CYS A 72 -4.70 14.16 2.77
N GLU A 73 -5.71 14.94 3.07
CA GLU A 73 -5.69 15.82 4.24
C GLU A 73 -5.89 15.03 5.54
N ASP A 74 -6.74 14.01 5.50
CA ASP A 74 -7.09 13.17 6.64
C ASP A 74 -7.04 11.70 6.21
N MET A 75 -7.31 10.78 7.13
CA MET A 75 -7.31 9.35 6.81
C MET A 75 -8.32 9.03 5.70
N PRO A 76 -7.94 8.20 4.71
CA PRO A 76 -8.88 7.78 3.67
C PRO A 76 -10.11 7.10 4.26
N PRO A 77 -11.25 7.18 3.57
CA PRO A 77 -12.48 6.54 4.04
C PRO A 77 -12.37 5.01 4.00
N ALA A 78 -13.19 4.34 4.79
CA ALA A 78 -13.19 2.87 4.87
C ALA A 78 -13.55 2.18 3.55
N PHE A 79 -14.19 2.88 2.63
CA PHE A 79 -14.55 2.34 1.32
C PHE A 79 -13.51 2.59 0.23
N ALA A 80 -12.39 3.25 0.55
CA ALA A 80 -11.36 3.58 -0.43
C ALA A 80 -10.02 3.90 0.27
N TYR A 81 -9.24 2.86 0.56
CA TYR A 81 -7.98 3.03 1.27
C TYR A 81 -6.95 2.00 0.82
N TRP A 82 -5.66 2.30 1.05
CA TRP A 82 -4.57 1.36 0.84
C TRP A 82 -4.35 0.51 2.08
N ALA A 83 -4.36 -0.81 1.91
CA ALA A 83 -4.04 -1.76 2.97
C ALA A 83 -2.58 -2.22 2.82
N LEU A 84 -1.85 -2.23 3.93
CA LEU A 84 -0.46 -2.69 3.96
C LEU A 84 -0.43 -4.13 4.47
N TRP A 85 0.17 -5.01 3.69
CA TRP A 85 0.27 -6.43 3.97
C TRP A 85 1.72 -6.84 4.11
N VAL A 86 1.97 -7.87 4.90
CA VAL A 86 3.31 -8.44 5.08
C VAL A 86 3.24 -9.96 5.02
N LYS A 87 4.33 -10.55 4.54
CA LYS A 87 4.49 -11.98 4.42
C LYS A 87 5.87 -12.33 4.96
N ASP A 88 5.94 -13.22 5.96
CA ASP A 88 7.19 -13.51 6.66
C ASP A 88 8.20 -14.28 5.80
N ASP A 89 7.72 -15.15 4.92
CA ASP A 89 8.54 -15.88 3.96
C ASP A 89 7.68 -16.31 2.77
N ASP A 90 8.28 -16.96 1.77
CA ASP A 90 7.57 -17.37 0.56
C ASP A 90 6.44 -18.37 0.80
N ASP A 91 6.53 -19.14 1.87
CA ASP A 91 5.53 -20.16 2.23
C ASP A 91 4.46 -19.62 3.18
N ALA A 92 4.65 -18.43 3.73
CA ALA A 92 3.69 -17.83 4.65
C ALA A 92 2.49 -17.25 3.91
N SER A 93 1.41 -17.04 4.63
CA SER A 93 0.25 -16.30 4.11
C SER A 93 0.42 -14.81 4.35
N TRP A 94 -0.21 -13.99 3.51
CA TRP A 94 -0.28 -12.56 3.74
C TRP A 94 -1.07 -12.25 5.01
N SER A 95 -0.58 -11.30 5.79
CA SER A 95 -1.29 -10.78 6.97
C SER A 95 -1.22 -9.25 6.96
N TYR A 96 -2.17 -8.62 7.63
CA TYR A 96 -2.13 -7.16 7.79
C TYR A 96 -0.88 -6.76 8.57
N ALA A 97 -0.22 -5.71 8.11
CA ALA A 97 0.88 -5.13 8.86
C ALA A 97 0.35 -4.46 10.15
N GLU A 98 1.08 -4.62 11.24
CA GLU A 98 0.72 -4.01 12.52
C GLU A 98 1.26 -2.60 12.65
N GLU A 99 2.15 -2.19 11.73
CA GLU A 99 2.78 -0.87 11.72
C GLU A 99 2.67 -0.25 10.33
N GLY A 100 2.81 1.06 10.24
CA GLY A 100 2.84 1.78 8.98
C GLY A 100 4.18 1.62 8.24
N VAL A 101 4.23 2.12 7.01
CA VAL A 101 5.43 1.99 6.15
C VAL A 101 6.67 2.65 6.73
N ALA A 102 6.50 3.67 7.56
CA ALA A 102 7.61 4.43 8.15
C ALA A 102 8.30 3.70 9.31
N THR A 103 7.68 2.69 9.89
CA THR A 103 8.19 1.99 11.07
C THR A 103 8.28 0.47 10.89
N LEU A 104 7.58 -0.09 9.90
CA LEU A 104 7.61 -1.53 9.64
C LEU A 104 8.98 -1.97 9.17
N SER A 105 9.61 -2.88 9.92
CA SER A 105 10.94 -3.40 9.60
C SER A 105 10.83 -4.71 8.83
N LEU A 106 11.61 -4.84 7.77
CA LEU A 106 11.63 -6.03 6.92
C LEU A 106 13.02 -6.65 6.92
N THR A 107 13.07 -7.98 6.94
CA THR A 107 14.31 -8.74 6.80
C THR A 107 14.31 -9.52 5.48
N ALA A 108 15.46 -10.05 5.08
CA ALA A 108 15.57 -10.83 3.85
C ALA A 108 14.58 -12.02 3.87
N GLY A 109 13.94 -12.26 2.73
CA GLY A 109 12.93 -13.30 2.58
C GLY A 109 11.49 -12.86 2.88
N MET A 110 11.32 -11.70 3.50
CA MET A 110 9.99 -11.14 3.73
C MET A 110 9.45 -10.44 2.48
N SER A 111 8.14 -10.34 2.40
CA SER A 111 7.45 -9.58 1.35
C SER A 111 6.57 -8.52 1.96
N VAL A 112 6.46 -7.38 1.30
CA VAL A 112 5.53 -6.32 1.65
C VAL A 112 4.61 -6.05 0.47
N GLY A 113 3.35 -5.79 0.75
CA GLY A 113 2.36 -5.54 -0.28
C GLY A 113 1.44 -4.40 0.08
N LEU A 114 1.04 -3.65 -0.94
CA LEU A 114 0.03 -2.63 -0.85
C LEU A 114 -1.13 -3.03 -1.75
N ALA A 115 -2.34 -3.04 -1.22
CA ALA A 115 -3.54 -3.36 -1.98
C ALA A 115 -4.61 -2.30 -1.72
N PHE A 116 -5.19 -1.76 -2.80
CA PHE A 116 -6.26 -0.78 -2.67
C PHE A 116 -7.57 -1.49 -2.34
N SER A 117 -8.15 -1.15 -1.19
CA SER A 117 -9.36 -1.77 -0.67
C SER A 117 -10.56 -0.84 -0.82
N THR A 118 -11.69 -1.41 -1.19
CA THR A 118 -12.97 -0.68 -1.30
C THR A 118 -13.95 -1.01 -0.18
N GLY A 119 -13.43 -1.55 0.93
CA GLY A 119 -14.20 -1.66 2.18
C GLY A 119 -15.04 -2.92 2.36
N GLY A 120 -15.19 -3.72 1.32
CA GLY A 120 -15.84 -5.02 1.41
C GLY A 120 -14.83 -6.08 1.86
N GLU A 121 -14.59 -7.06 1.03
CA GLU A 121 -13.48 -7.95 1.22
C GLU A 121 -12.20 -7.21 0.87
N THR A 122 -11.25 -7.16 1.79
CA THR A 122 -9.96 -6.55 1.49
C THR A 122 -9.19 -7.47 0.55
N PRO A 123 -8.79 -6.99 -0.64
CA PRO A 123 -8.04 -7.83 -1.54
C PRO A 123 -6.67 -8.16 -0.95
N VAL A 124 -6.35 -9.44 -0.91
CA VAL A 124 -5.01 -9.90 -0.53
C VAL A 124 -4.11 -9.74 -1.74
N PRO A 125 -2.88 -9.23 -1.60
CA PRO A 125 -1.95 -9.16 -2.72
C PRO A 125 -1.71 -10.55 -3.32
N SER A 126 -1.55 -10.62 -4.64
CA SER A 126 -1.18 -11.87 -5.29
C SER A 126 0.24 -12.25 -4.89
N ASP A 127 0.55 -13.54 -4.87
CA ASP A 127 1.91 -13.97 -4.60
C ASP A 127 2.84 -13.50 -5.73
N PRO A 128 4.03 -12.98 -5.37
CA PRO A 128 5.01 -12.56 -6.35
C PRO A 128 5.54 -13.71 -7.18
#